data_242cadf8e3d09017fb35613898a64d83
#
_entry.id   242cadf8e3d09017fb35613898a64d83
#
_cell.length_a   1.000
_cell.length_b   1.000
_cell.length_c   1.000
_cell.angle_alpha   90.00
_cell.angle_beta   90.00
_cell.angle_gamma   90.00
#
_symmetry.space_group_name_H-M   'P 1'
#
loop_
_entity.id
_entity.type
_entity.pdbx_description
1 polymer ?
#
loop_
_entity_poly.entity_id
_entity_poly.type
_entity_poly.pdbx_seq_one_letter_code
_entity_poly.pdbx_strand_id
1 'polypeptide(L)'
;MRIGMRLLLGYFLLVAVAAWFVLAIFVKEVKPGVRRATEGTLIDTATLLAELARPDLLSGDPTHGQLAQAFNQLQHRPFRANIGGINKVRNEYHVYITDSQGKVLFDSANKAVGQDYSRWNDVWLTLRGQYGARSTLQNPADPESSVMYVAAPIMDGSRLIGVLSVGKPNAAMAPVIKRSERRILWASAILLGIALVIGAGMVWWINRSIARLTRYADSVTDNKPVPLPELGSSE
;
A
#
# COMPACT_ATOMS: atom_id res chain seq x y z
N MET A 1 -37.99 24.13 -7.58
CA MET A 1 -36.68 24.11 -6.88
C MET A 1 -36.00 25.46 -7.09
N ARG A 2 -35.65 26.18 -6.03
CA ARG A 2 -34.98 27.49 -6.11
C ARG A 2 -33.61 27.31 -6.78
N ILE A 3 -33.22 28.28 -7.62
CA ILE A 3 -31.94 28.27 -8.39
C ILE A 3 -30.75 27.94 -7.47
N GLY A 4 -30.73 28.49 -6.25
CA GLY A 4 -29.70 28.20 -5.27
C GLY A 4 -29.58 26.72 -4.88
N MET A 5 -30.68 25.98 -4.84
CA MET A 5 -30.65 24.52 -4.56
C MET A 5 -30.01 23.73 -5.71
N ARG A 6 -30.24 24.14 -6.96
CA ARG A 6 -29.64 23.49 -8.13
C ARG A 6 -28.12 23.74 -8.19
N LEU A 7 -27.70 24.98 -7.89
CA LEU A 7 -26.25 25.31 -7.81
C LEU A 7 -25.55 24.55 -6.68
N LEU A 8 -26.21 24.46 -5.52
CA LEU A 8 -25.68 23.69 -4.39
C LEU A 8 -25.49 22.20 -4.73
N LEU A 9 -26.52 21.59 -5.35
CA LEU A 9 -26.44 20.19 -5.79
C LEU A 9 -25.33 19.96 -6.83
N GLY A 10 -25.20 20.87 -7.81
CA GLY A 10 -24.12 20.79 -8.80
C GLY A 10 -22.73 20.90 -8.18
N TYR A 11 -22.56 21.82 -7.24
CA TYR A 11 -21.30 21.97 -6.50
C TYR A 11 -20.96 20.72 -5.67
N PHE A 12 -21.93 20.18 -4.93
CA PHE A 12 -21.71 18.95 -4.15
C PHE A 12 -21.39 17.74 -5.02
N LEU A 13 -22.08 17.62 -6.16
CA LEU A 13 -21.78 16.55 -7.11
C LEU A 13 -20.33 16.64 -7.60
N LEU A 14 -19.87 17.85 -7.95
CA LEU A 14 -18.49 18.07 -8.40
C LEU A 14 -17.47 17.71 -7.31
N VAL A 15 -17.70 18.15 -6.07
CA VAL A 15 -16.82 17.83 -4.94
C VAL A 15 -16.83 16.33 -4.63
N ALA A 16 -17.98 15.66 -4.70
CA ALA A 16 -18.08 14.23 -4.49
C ALA A 16 -17.33 13.43 -5.57
N VAL A 17 -17.42 13.85 -6.84
CA VAL A 17 -16.67 13.24 -7.95
C VAL A 17 -15.16 13.44 -7.76
N ALA A 18 -14.72 14.63 -7.37
CA ALA A 18 -13.32 14.91 -7.10
C ALA A 18 -12.78 14.05 -5.94
N ALA A 19 -13.52 13.94 -4.84
CA ALA A 19 -13.17 13.11 -3.71
C ALA A 19 -13.08 11.61 -4.07
N TRP A 20 -14.06 11.14 -4.86
CA TRP A 20 -14.05 9.76 -5.38
C TRP A 20 -12.83 9.49 -6.27
N PHE A 21 -12.47 10.45 -7.14
CA PHE A 21 -11.32 10.32 -8.03
C PHE A 21 -10.01 10.23 -7.26
N VAL A 22 -9.81 11.07 -6.24
CA VAL A 22 -8.63 11.02 -5.36
C VAL A 22 -8.54 9.66 -4.63
N LEU A 23 -9.67 9.18 -4.10
CA LEU A 23 -9.71 7.88 -3.43
C LEU A 23 -9.41 6.72 -4.40
N ALA A 24 -9.93 6.79 -5.63
CA ALA A 24 -9.70 5.78 -6.66
C ALA A 24 -8.22 5.72 -7.07
N ILE A 25 -7.55 6.87 -7.24
CA ILE A 25 -6.11 6.95 -7.52
C ILE A 25 -5.33 6.32 -6.36
N PHE A 26 -5.67 6.68 -5.12
CA PHE A 26 -4.98 6.13 -3.95
C PHE A 26 -5.03 4.60 -3.91
N VAL A 27 -6.21 4.01 -4.09
CA VAL A 27 -6.39 2.55 -4.08
C VAL A 27 -5.65 1.87 -5.23
N LYS A 28 -5.67 2.48 -6.44
CA LYS A 28 -5.08 1.91 -7.65
C LYS A 28 -3.57 2.06 -7.74
N GLU A 29 -2.98 3.10 -7.16
CA GLU A 29 -1.55 3.42 -7.32
C GLU A 29 -0.73 3.15 -6.06
N VAL A 30 -1.21 3.55 -4.89
CA VAL A 30 -0.40 3.49 -3.66
C VAL A 30 -0.24 2.05 -3.16
N LYS A 31 -1.32 1.27 -3.09
CA LYS A 31 -1.23 -0.14 -2.63
C LYS A 31 -0.35 -1.00 -3.53
N PRO A 32 -0.53 -0.99 -4.85
CA PRO A 32 0.36 -1.73 -5.76
C PRO A 32 1.79 -1.19 -5.76
N GLY A 33 1.99 0.12 -5.61
CA GLY A 33 3.30 0.75 -5.54
C GLY A 33 4.14 0.24 -4.36
N VAL A 34 3.56 0.20 -3.16
CA VAL A 34 4.21 -0.36 -1.97
C VAL A 34 4.56 -1.83 -2.17
N ARG A 35 3.65 -2.62 -2.77
CA ARG A 35 3.88 -4.02 -3.06
C ARG A 35 5.06 -4.21 -4.02
N ARG A 36 5.11 -3.48 -5.14
CA ARG A 36 6.21 -3.53 -6.12
C ARG A 36 7.55 -3.14 -5.51
N ALA A 37 7.58 -2.09 -4.70
CA ALA A 37 8.80 -1.67 -4.01
C ALA A 37 9.31 -2.75 -3.03
N THR A 38 8.40 -3.41 -2.31
CA THR A 38 8.77 -4.52 -1.42
C THR A 38 9.26 -5.72 -2.21
N GLU A 39 8.60 -6.06 -3.31
CA GLU A 39 8.97 -7.14 -4.21
C GLU A 39 10.37 -6.91 -4.80
N GLY A 40 10.67 -5.67 -5.24
CA GLY A 40 12.02 -5.27 -5.68
C GLY A 40 13.08 -5.47 -4.59
N THR A 41 12.80 -5.05 -3.36
CA THR A 41 13.73 -5.28 -2.24
C THR A 41 13.92 -6.77 -1.93
N LEU A 42 12.85 -7.57 -2.07
CA LEU A 42 12.93 -9.01 -1.80
C LEU A 42 13.76 -9.73 -2.86
N ILE A 43 13.66 -9.38 -4.15
CA ILE A 43 14.48 -10.02 -5.19
C ILE A 43 15.96 -9.69 -5.02
N ASP A 44 16.31 -8.44 -4.68
CA ASP A 44 17.69 -8.05 -4.39
C ASP A 44 18.24 -8.83 -3.19
N THR A 45 17.44 -8.95 -2.14
CA THR A 45 17.79 -9.71 -0.93
C THR A 45 17.93 -11.19 -1.26
N ALA A 46 17.00 -11.78 -2.01
CA ALA A 46 17.04 -13.19 -2.39
C ALA A 46 18.27 -13.50 -3.24
N THR A 47 18.61 -12.62 -4.19
CA THR A 47 19.79 -12.78 -5.05
C THR A 47 21.08 -12.72 -4.24
N LEU A 48 21.20 -11.74 -3.33
CA LEU A 48 22.37 -11.66 -2.44
C LEU A 48 22.51 -12.90 -1.54
N LEU A 49 21.41 -13.32 -0.94
CA LEU A 49 21.42 -14.49 -0.06
C LEU A 49 21.67 -15.80 -0.83
N ALA A 50 21.21 -15.90 -2.08
CA ALA A 50 21.49 -17.04 -2.95
C ALA A 50 22.99 -17.21 -3.22
N GLU A 51 23.70 -16.10 -3.48
CA GLU A 51 25.17 -16.14 -3.61
C GLU A 51 25.87 -16.55 -2.31
N LEU A 52 25.38 -16.08 -1.17
CA LEU A 52 25.91 -16.47 0.15
C LEU A 52 25.60 -17.93 0.51
N ALA A 53 24.49 -18.47 0.02
CA ALA A 53 24.08 -19.86 0.26
C ALA A 53 24.79 -20.87 -0.64
N ARG A 54 25.37 -20.42 -1.77
CA ARG A 54 26.03 -21.30 -2.75
C ARG A 54 27.10 -22.21 -2.14
N PRO A 55 28.07 -21.73 -1.33
CA PRO A 55 29.06 -22.59 -0.69
C PRO A 55 28.43 -23.65 0.21
N ASP A 56 27.39 -23.28 0.96
CA ASP A 56 26.69 -24.19 1.87
C ASP A 56 26.00 -25.32 1.10
N LEU A 57 25.42 -24.99 -0.05
CA LEU A 57 24.74 -25.97 -0.90
C LEU A 57 25.73 -26.91 -1.60
N LEU A 58 26.86 -26.38 -2.04
CA LEU A 58 27.95 -27.16 -2.65
C LEU A 58 28.65 -28.13 -1.65
N SER A 59 28.70 -27.74 -0.37
CA SER A 59 29.23 -28.61 0.69
C SER A 59 28.31 -29.79 1.06
N GLY A 60 27.06 -29.74 0.59
CA GLY A 60 26.05 -30.76 0.83
C GLY A 60 25.33 -30.66 2.18
N ASP A 61 25.64 -29.67 3.01
CA ASP A 61 25.00 -29.47 4.31
C ASP A 61 24.53 -28.01 4.53
N PRO A 62 23.50 -27.57 3.83
CA PRO A 62 22.96 -26.22 4.00
C PRO A 62 22.30 -26.00 5.37
N THR A 63 22.02 -27.05 6.15
CA THR A 63 21.40 -26.94 7.47
C THR A 63 22.36 -26.47 8.55
N HIS A 64 23.67 -26.76 8.40
CA HIS A 64 24.74 -26.33 9.32
C HIS A 64 25.67 -25.28 8.68
N GLY A 65 25.36 -24.84 7.46
CA GLY A 65 26.16 -23.87 6.73
C GLY A 65 26.17 -22.48 7.36
N GLN A 66 26.94 -21.57 6.78
CA GLN A 66 27.10 -20.21 7.28
C GLN A 66 25.78 -19.44 7.28
N LEU A 67 24.96 -19.64 6.24
CA LEU A 67 23.67 -18.99 6.16
C LEU A 67 22.71 -19.45 7.27
N ALA A 68 22.64 -20.75 7.54
CA ALA A 68 21.82 -21.31 8.60
C ALA A 68 22.24 -20.79 9.98
N GLN A 69 23.55 -20.74 10.25
CA GLN A 69 24.09 -20.17 11.49
C GLN A 69 23.75 -18.68 11.63
N ALA A 70 23.89 -17.90 10.54
CA ALA A 70 23.56 -16.47 10.53
C ALA A 70 22.08 -16.24 10.84
N PHE A 71 21.15 -17.02 10.25
CA PHE A 71 19.72 -16.93 10.53
C PHE A 71 19.36 -17.33 11.95
N ASN A 72 20.01 -18.36 12.50
CA ASN A 72 19.82 -18.77 13.89
C ASN A 72 20.26 -17.65 14.85
N GLN A 73 21.43 -17.07 14.63
CA GLN A 73 21.91 -15.94 15.43
C GLN A 73 21.00 -14.71 15.31
N LEU A 74 20.50 -14.43 14.09
CA LEU A 74 19.61 -13.29 13.81
C LEU A 74 18.28 -13.41 14.55
N GLN A 75 17.74 -14.61 14.73
CA GLN A 75 16.50 -14.83 15.49
C GLN A 75 16.66 -14.49 16.97
N HIS A 76 17.84 -14.69 17.53
CA HIS A 76 18.15 -14.44 18.94
C HIS A 76 18.69 -13.02 19.20
N ARG A 77 19.07 -12.29 18.14
CA ARG A 77 19.64 -10.95 18.26
C ARG A 77 18.55 -9.89 18.35
N PRO A 78 18.33 -9.28 19.52
CA PRO A 78 17.38 -8.16 19.61
C PRO A 78 17.97 -6.94 18.92
N PHE A 79 17.15 -6.27 18.12
CA PHE A 79 17.47 -4.94 17.63
C PHE A 79 16.24 -4.04 17.74
N ARG A 80 16.48 -2.74 17.78
CA ARG A 80 15.41 -1.74 17.82
C ARG A 80 15.67 -0.69 16.76
N ALA A 81 14.74 -0.58 15.82
CA ALA A 81 14.77 0.47 14.80
C ALA A 81 13.41 1.17 14.79
N ASN A 82 13.41 2.50 14.90
CA ASN A 82 12.19 3.30 14.74
C ASN A 82 12.16 3.83 13.30
N ILE A 83 11.26 3.28 12.51
CA ILE A 83 11.10 3.64 11.08
C ILE A 83 9.76 4.37 10.94
N GLY A 84 9.81 5.70 10.87
CA GLY A 84 8.60 6.52 10.71
C GLY A 84 7.57 6.34 11.84
N GLY A 85 8.03 6.09 13.08
CA GLY A 85 7.19 5.85 14.25
C GLY A 85 6.69 4.40 14.39
N ILE A 86 7.23 3.46 13.60
CA ILE A 86 7.01 2.03 13.73
C ILE A 86 8.26 1.41 14.33
N ASN A 87 8.12 0.78 15.51
CA ASN A 87 9.22 0.11 16.16
C ASN A 87 9.39 -1.29 15.59
N LYS A 88 10.52 -1.54 14.94
CA LYS A 88 10.93 -2.85 14.48
C LYS A 88 11.89 -3.46 15.50
N VAL A 89 11.52 -4.61 16.05
CA VAL A 89 12.26 -5.26 17.16
C VAL A 89 12.81 -6.63 16.81
N ARG A 90 12.46 -7.18 15.65
CA ARG A 90 12.91 -8.50 15.19
C ARG A 90 13.00 -8.57 13.67
N ASN A 91 13.78 -9.52 13.20
CA ASN A 91 13.75 -9.90 11.79
C ASN A 91 12.44 -10.61 11.46
N GLU A 92 11.84 -10.24 10.33
CA GLU A 92 10.56 -10.80 9.86
C GLU A 92 10.75 -11.62 8.58
N TYR A 93 11.99 -11.76 8.09
CA TYR A 93 12.25 -12.58 6.92
C TYR A 93 12.11 -14.06 7.25
N HIS A 94 11.43 -14.77 6.37
CA HIS A 94 11.39 -16.22 6.33
C HIS A 94 12.17 -16.66 5.09
N VAL A 95 13.20 -17.49 5.28
CA VAL A 95 14.06 -17.94 4.18
C VAL A 95 14.07 -19.44 4.13
N TYR A 96 13.95 -19.98 2.91
CA TYR A 96 14.17 -21.40 2.69
C TYR A 96 15.01 -21.62 1.43
N ILE A 97 15.70 -22.76 1.39
CA ILE A 97 16.54 -23.21 0.27
C ILE A 97 16.03 -24.56 -0.19
N THR A 98 15.91 -24.72 -1.51
CA THR A 98 15.61 -26.01 -2.14
C THR A 98 16.78 -26.50 -2.96
N ASP A 99 16.81 -27.78 -3.23
CA ASP A 99 17.65 -28.34 -4.29
C ASP A 99 17.12 -28.01 -5.70
N SER A 100 17.79 -28.52 -6.73
CA SER A 100 17.41 -28.37 -8.14
C SER A 100 16.11 -29.09 -8.52
N GLN A 101 15.55 -29.91 -7.64
CA GLN A 101 14.27 -30.62 -7.81
C GLN A 101 13.13 -29.95 -7.05
N GLY A 102 13.44 -28.95 -6.21
CA GLY A 102 12.44 -28.21 -5.41
C GLY A 102 12.19 -28.81 -4.03
N LYS A 103 13.00 -29.79 -3.58
CA LYS A 103 12.94 -30.32 -2.22
C LYS A 103 13.62 -29.32 -1.26
N VAL A 104 12.94 -28.96 -0.18
CA VAL A 104 13.46 -28.02 0.82
C VAL A 104 14.58 -28.68 1.63
N LEU A 105 15.76 -28.06 1.57
CA LEU A 105 16.96 -28.49 2.29
C LEU A 105 17.16 -27.68 3.58
N PHE A 106 16.82 -26.39 3.56
CA PHE A 106 16.89 -25.49 4.71
C PHE A 106 15.62 -24.66 4.81
N ASP A 107 15.17 -24.40 6.02
CA ASP A 107 14.06 -23.50 6.34
C ASP A 107 14.35 -22.76 7.65
N SER A 108 14.39 -21.43 7.62
CA SER A 108 14.68 -20.58 8.78
C SER A 108 13.65 -20.73 9.92
N ALA A 109 12.44 -21.22 9.62
CA ALA A 109 11.41 -21.55 10.62
C ALA A 109 11.42 -23.03 11.02
N ASN A 110 12.27 -23.85 10.41
CA ASN A 110 12.41 -25.29 10.62
C ASN A 110 11.10 -26.10 10.51
N LYS A 111 10.19 -25.68 9.62
CA LYS A 111 8.86 -26.30 9.44
C LYS A 111 8.73 -27.09 8.15
N ALA A 112 9.49 -26.71 7.13
CA ALA A 112 9.33 -27.22 5.78
C ALA A 112 10.48 -28.10 5.29
N VAL A 113 11.50 -28.35 6.08
CA VAL A 113 12.65 -29.18 5.68
C VAL A 113 12.19 -30.56 5.24
N GLY A 114 12.64 -30.99 4.06
CA GLY A 114 12.27 -32.26 3.42
C GLY A 114 10.97 -32.23 2.60
N GLN A 115 10.20 -31.16 2.65
CA GLN A 115 8.98 -31.00 1.84
C GLN A 115 9.30 -30.71 0.37
N ASP A 116 8.39 -31.08 -0.52
CA ASP A 116 8.46 -30.79 -1.96
C ASP A 116 7.74 -29.47 -2.27
N TYR A 117 8.53 -28.46 -2.68
CA TYR A 117 8.05 -27.14 -3.11
C TYR A 117 8.18 -26.92 -4.62
N SER A 118 8.48 -27.97 -5.40
CA SER A 118 8.63 -27.89 -6.85
C SER A 118 7.44 -27.31 -7.61
N ARG A 119 6.23 -27.38 -7.01
CA ARG A 119 4.98 -26.85 -7.58
C ARG A 119 4.62 -25.46 -7.10
N TRP A 120 5.38 -24.87 -6.19
CA TRP A 120 5.10 -23.54 -5.69
C TRP A 120 5.68 -22.49 -6.64
N ASN A 121 4.89 -21.49 -7.03
CA ASN A 121 5.21 -20.58 -8.11
C ASN A 121 6.60 -19.91 -7.97
N ASP A 122 7.00 -19.55 -6.77
CA ASP A 122 8.32 -18.96 -6.52
C ASP A 122 9.44 -19.96 -6.88
N VAL A 123 9.34 -21.22 -6.48
CA VAL A 123 10.31 -22.27 -6.81
C VAL A 123 10.15 -22.71 -8.27
N TRP A 124 8.92 -23.03 -8.66
CA TRP A 124 8.63 -23.59 -9.98
C TRP A 124 9.09 -22.71 -11.15
N LEU A 125 8.87 -21.39 -11.05
CA LEU A 125 9.30 -20.41 -12.07
C LEU A 125 10.83 -20.25 -12.04
N THR A 126 11.42 -20.15 -10.85
CA THR A 126 12.87 -19.93 -10.70
C THR A 126 13.68 -21.14 -11.20
N LEU A 127 13.19 -22.37 -10.97
CA LEU A 127 13.80 -23.58 -11.54
C LEU A 127 13.83 -23.60 -13.09
N ARG A 128 12.97 -22.81 -13.73
CA ARG A 128 12.88 -22.64 -15.19
C ARG A 128 13.58 -21.39 -15.71
N GLY A 129 14.36 -20.72 -14.87
CA GLY A 129 15.05 -19.48 -15.22
C GLY A 129 14.13 -18.27 -15.36
N GLN A 130 12.91 -18.35 -14.82
CA GLN A 130 11.95 -17.25 -14.81
C GLN A 130 11.85 -16.61 -13.43
N TYR A 131 11.40 -15.37 -13.38
CA TYR A 131 11.15 -14.68 -12.14
C TYR A 131 10.03 -15.36 -11.35
N GLY A 132 10.36 -15.84 -10.14
CA GLY A 132 9.46 -16.57 -9.26
C GLY A 132 9.01 -15.75 -8.05
N ALA A 133 7.71 -15.50 -7.95
CA ALA A 133 7.11 -14.88 -6.79
C ALA A 133 5.76 -15.55 -6.42
N ARG A 134 5.43 -15.51 -5.14
CA ARG A 134 4.22 -16.13 -4.59
C ARG A 134 3.71 -15.34 -3.39
N SER A 135 2.39 -15.27 -3.21
CA SER A 135 1.77 -14.84 -1.97
C SER A 135 0.93 -15.99 -1.40
N THR A 136 1.13 -16.32 -0.14
CA THR A 136 0.44 -17.42 0.53
C THR A 136 -0.10 -16.97 1.88
N LEU A 137 -1.33 -17.34 2.21
CA LEU A 137 -1.89 -17.16 3.55
C LEU A 137 -1.29 -18.21 4.49
N GLN A 138 -0.70 -17.78 5.60
CA GLN A 138 -0.25 -18.70 6.66
C GLN A 138 -1.43 -19.26 7.45
N ASN A 139 -2.47 -18.45 7.64
CA ASN A 139 -3.73 -18.85 8.24
C ASN A 139 -4.86 -18.51 7.26
N PRO A 140 -5.58 -19.51 6.73
CA PRO A 140 -6.70 -19.27 5.80
C PRO A 140 -7.83 -18.40 6.38
N ALA A 141 -7.98 -18.38 7.71
CA ALA A 141 -8.98 -17.56 8.39
C ALA A 141 -8.57 -16.11 8.59
N ASP A 142 -7.30 -15.77 8.37
CA ASP A 142 -6.75 -14.41 8.56
C ASP A 142 -6.13 -13.88 7.26
N PRO A 143 -6.81 -12.98 6.54
CA PRO A 143 -6.28 -12.37 5.32
C PRO A 143 -5.00 -11.56 5.54
N GLU A 144 -4.74 -11.06 6.76
CA GLU A 144 -3.54 -10.33 7.10
C GLU A 144 -2.33 -11.25 7.32
N SER A 145 -2.54 -12.57 7.45
CA SER A 145 -1.47 -13.58 7.60
C SER A 145 -0.71 -13.88 6.29
N SER A 146 -0.98 -13.14 5.22
CA SER A 146 -0.34 -13.34 3.94
C SER A 146 1.15 -13.02 3.98
N VAL A 147 1.95 -13.92 3.40
CA VAL A 147 3.41 -13.77 3.22
C VAL A 147 3.73 -13.72 1.73
N MET A 148 4.49 -12.73 1.33
CA MET A 148 5.05 -12.62 -0.02
C MET A 148 6.42 -13.31 -0.04
N TYR A 149 6.59 -14.26 -0.94
CA TYR A 149 7.84 -14.95 -1.22
C TYR A 149 8.36 -14.53 -2.59
N VAL A 150 9.66 -14.29 -2.67
CA VAL A 150 10.39 -14.02 -3.91
C VAL A 150 11.61 -14.89 -3.93
N ALA A 151 11.83 -15.59 -5.03
CA ALA A 151 12.92 -16.55 -5.16
C ALA A 151 14.00 -16.07 -6.13
N ALA A 152 15.24 -16.50 -5.84
CA ALA A 152 16.39 -16.34 -6.71
C ALA A 152 17.08 -17.70 -6.93
N PRO A 153 17.66 -17.95 -8.12
CA PRO A 153 18.39 -19.17 -8.40
C PRO A 153 19.73 -19.17 -7.68
N ILE A 154 20.14 -20.32 -7.16
CA ILE A 154 21.49 -20.56 -6.68
C ILE A 154 22.26 -21.22 -7.84
N MET A 155 23.29 -20.53 -8.33
CA MET A 155 24.03 -20.95 -9.52
C MET A 155 25.44 -21.43 -9.16
N ASP A 156 25.90 -22.49 -9.84
CA ASP A 156 27.29 -22.91 -9.87
C ASP A 156 27.78 -22.79 -11.32
N GLY A 157 28.45 -21.69 -11.63
CA GLY A 157 28.71 -21.30 -13.01
C GLY A 157 27.40 -21.06 -13.77
N SER A 158 27.16 -21.87 -14.80
CA SER A 158 25.90 -21.84 -15.60
C SER A 158 24.86 -22.86 -15.12
N ARG A 159 25.18 -23.70 -14.13
CA ARG A 159 24.30 -24.76 -13.66
C ARG A 159 23.47 -24.26 -12.45
N LEU A 160 22.17 -24.40 -12.54
CA LEU A 160 21.26 -24.17 -11.41
C LEU A 160 21.38 -25.36 -10.44
N ILE A 161 21.80 -25.11 -9.18
CA ILE A 161 21.98 -26.11 -8.14
C ILE A 161 20.87 -26.07 -7.09
N GLY A 162 20.12 -24.99 -7.01
CA GLY A 162 19.02 -24.83 -6.08
C GLY A 162 18.30 -23.50 -6.22
N VAL A 163 17.34 -23.27 -5.34
CA VAL A 163 16.56 -22.03 -5.28
C VAL A 163 16.53 -21.54 -3.84
N LEU A 164 16.82 -20.26 -3.64
CA LEU A 164 16.59 -19.58 -2.36
C LEU A 164 15.37 -18.67 -2.47
N SER A 165 14.44 -18.80 -1.54
CA SER A 165 13.25 -17.94 -1.48
C SER A 165 13.22 -17.15 -0.17
N VAL A 166 12.94 -15.86 -0.29
CA VAL A 166 12.79 -14.92 0.83
C VAL A 166 11.35 -14.52 0.96
N GLY A 167 10.77 -14.80 2.11
CA GLY A 167 9.41 -14.44 2.48
C GLY A 167 9.38 -13.25 3.43
N LYS A 168 8.40 -12.36 3.23
CA LYS A 168 8.10 -11.27 4.15
C LYS A 168 6.60 -11.21 4.41
N PRO A 169 6.17 -11.20 5.70
CA PRO A 169 4.76 -11.06 6.03
C PRO A 169 4.20 -9.71 5.55
N ASN A 170 3.05 -9.72 4.89
CA ASN A 170 2.36 -8.51 4.48
C ASN A 170 1.86 -7.70 5.70
N ALA A 171 1.61 -8.36 6.82
CA ALA A 171 1.31 -7.72 8.10
C ALA A 171 2.41 -6.74 8.56
N ALA A 172 3.66 -6.98 8.19
CA ALA A 172 4.76 -6.05 8.45
C ALA A 172 4.59 -4.69 7.75
N MET A 173 3.83 -4.64 6.65
CA MET A 173 3.52 -3.44 5.89
C MET A 173 2.18 -2.80 6.29
N ALA A 174 1.29 -3.56 6.93
CA ALA A 174 -0.04 -3.12 7.31
C ALA A 174 -0.06 -1.83 8.15
N PRO A 175 0.84 -1.60 9.15
CA PRO A 175 0.85 -0.37 9.92
C PRO A 175 1.15 0.87 9.08
N VAL A 176 2.02 0.75 8.07
CA VAL A 176 2.37 1.84 7.15
C VAL A 176 1.16 2.21 6.29
N ILE A 177 0.52 1.20 5.72
CA ILE A 177 -0.65 1.36 4.85
C ILE A 177 -1.82 1.93 5.65
N LYS A 178 -2.18 1.35 6.80
CA LYS A 178 -3.28 1.81 7.68
C LYS A 178 -3.08 3.26 8.16
N ARG A 179 -1.84 3.65 8.50
CA ARG A 179 -1.54 5.02 8.91
C ARG A 179 -1.70 6.00 7.74
N SER A 180 -1.26 5.62 6.54
CA SER A 180 -1.43 6.44 5.34
C SER A 180 -2.89 6.55 4.93
N GLU A 181 -3.66 5.47 4.95
CA GLU A 181 -5.11 5.46 4.70
C GLU A 181 -5.84 6.39 5.67
N ARG A 182 -5.57 6.27 6.96
CA ARG A 182 -6.20 7.12 7.99
C ARG A 182 -5.88 8.60 7.79
N ARG A 183 -4.62 8.93 7.47
CA ARG A 183 -4.20 10.31 7.23
C ARG A 183 -4.88 10.90 6.01
N ILE A 184 -5.00 10.12 4.92
CA ILE A 184 -5.70 10.54 3.69
C ILE A 184 -7.19 10.70 3.93
N LEU A 185 -7.84 9.78 4.65
CA LEU A 185 -9.25 9.89 4.99
C LEU A 185 -9.54 11.15 5.80
N TRP A 186 -8.72 11.46 6.82
CA TRP A 186 -8.88 12.68 7.61
C TRP A 186 -8.64 13.94 6.78
N ALA A 187 -7.59 13.97 5.95
CA ALA A 187 -7.33 15.09 5.05
C ALA A 187 -8.49 15.31 4.07
N SER A 188 -9.01 14.24 3.49
CA SER A 188 -10.18 14.29 2.59
C SER A 188 -11.45 14.76 3.31
N ALA A 189 -11.69 14.31 4.53
CA ALA A 189 -12.84 14.74 5.34
C ALA A 189 -12.76 16.23 5.69
N ILE A 190 -11.57 16.72 6.05
CA ILE A 190 -11.35 18.16 6.33
C ILE A 190 -11.56 18.98 5.06
N LEU A 191 -11.00 18.56 3.93
CA LEU A 191 -11.16 19.24 2.64
C LEU A 191 -12.62 19.30 2.22
N LEU A 192 -13.35 18.20 2.37
CA LEU A 192 -14.79 18.12 2.12
C LEU A 192 -15.57 19.06 3.04
N GLY A 193 -15.22 19.11 4.33
CA GLY A 193 -15.84 20.03 5.29
C GLY A 193 -15.63 21.50 4.90
N ILE A 194 -14.43 21.88 4.52
CA ILE A 194 -14.09 23.23 4.04
C ILE A 194 -14.91 23.54 2.77
N ALA A 195 -14.94 22.62 1.81
CA ALA A 195 -15.72 22.79 0.58
C ALA A 195 -17.22 22.97 0.85
N LEU A 196 -17.77 22.22 1.83
CA LEU A 196 -19.15 22.36 2.30
C LEU A 196 -19.44 23.76 2.84
N VAL A 197 -18.58 24.26 3.71
CA VAL A 197 -18.73 25.60 4.32
C VAL A 197 -18.66 26.70 3.26
N ILE A 198 -17.69 26.63 2.35
CA ILE A 198 -17.54 27.58 1.24
C ILE A 198 -18.76 27.53 0.33
N GLY A 199 -19.21 26.34 -0.08
CA GLY A 199 -20.37 26.17 -0.95
C GLY A 199 -21.67 26.69 -0.31
N ALA A 200 -21.90 26.40 0.96
CA ALA A 200 -23.05 26.88 1.70
C ALA A 200 -23.01 28.42 1.85
N GLY A 201 -21.84 28.98 2.18
CA GLY A 201 -21.65 30.43 2.26
C GLY A 201 -21.91 31.16 0.94
N MET A 202 -21.39 30.60 -0.16
CA MET A 202 -21.59 31.13 -1.49
C MET A 202 -23.07 31.11 -1.91
N VAL A 203 -23.77 30.02 -1.67
CA VAL A 203 -25.22 29.92 -1.96
C VAL A 203 -26.03 30.87 -1.08
N TRP A 204 -25.69 30.99 0.20
CA TRP A 204 -26.33 31.96 1.09
C TRP A 204 -26.13 33.39 0.60
N TRP A 205 -24.92 33.77 0.19
CA TRP A 205 -24.59 35.08 -0.34
C TRP A 205 -25.34 35.38 -1.64
N ILE A 206 -25.37 34.45 -2.60
CA ILE A 206 -26.09 34.58 -3.88
C ILE A 206 -27.60 34.73 -3.61
N ASN A 207 -28.19 33.89 -2.79
CA ASN A 207 -29.63 33.96 -2.46
C ASN A 207 -30.01 35.30 -1.80
N ARG A 208 -29.14 35.82 -0.93
CA ARG A 208 -29.32 37.10 -0.28
C ARG A 208 -29.26 38.26 -1.28
N SER A 209 -28.33 38.21 -2.24
CA SER A 209 -28.19 39.22 -3.29
C SER A 209 -29.38 39.21 -4.24
N ILE A 210 -29.83 38.03 -4.69
CA ILE A 210 -31.03 37.89 -5.54
C ILE A 210 -32.30 38.38 -4.82
N ALA A 211 -32.46 38.04 -3.54
CA ALA A 211 -33.64 38.50 -2.77
C ALA A 211 -33.68 40.01 -2.56
N ARG A 212 -32.53 40.71 -2.57
CA ARG A 212 -32.48 42.18 -2.56
C ARG A 212 -32.92 42.77 -3.89
N LEU A 213 -32.44 42.21 -5.02
CA LEU A 213 -32.81 42.64 -6.36
C LEU A 213 -34.30 42.42 -6.67
N THR A 214 -34.83 41.27 -6.24
CA THR A 214 -36.27 40.97 -6.42
C THR A 214 -37.14 41.96 -5.63
N ARG A 215 -36.78 42.27 -4.37
CA ARG A 215 -37.50 43.28 -3.58
C ARG A 215 -37.42 44.68 -4.17
N TYR A 216 -36.30 45.05 -4.76
CA TYR A 216 -36.17 46.33 -5.46
C TYR A 216 -37.08 46.37 -6.72
N ALA A 217 -37.07 45.32 -7.54
CA ALA A 217 -37.93 45.23 -8.73
C ALA A 217 -39.42 45.30 -8.37
N ASP A 218 -39.86 44.61 -7.32
CA ASP A 218 -41.22 44.65 -6.83
C ASP A 218 -41.60 46.07 -6.33
N SER A 219 -40.69 46.79 -5.66
CA SER A 219 -40.93 48.16 -5.17
C SER A 219 -41.00 49.20 -6.30
N VAL A 220 -40.29 48.99 -7.40
CA VAL A 220 -40.36 49.84 -8.60
C VAL A 220 -41.69 49.64 -9.33
N THR A 221 -42.23 48.42 -9.34
CA THR A 221 -43.52 48.11 -9.96
C THR A 221 -44.68 48.76 -9.19
N ASP A 222 -44.58 49.00 -7.90
CA ASP A 222 -45.58 49.62 -7.01
C ASP A 222 -45.47 51.16 -7.00
N ASN A 223 -44.73 51.79 -7.92
CA ASN A 223 -44.62 53.25 -8.15
C ASN A 223 -44.12 54.04 -6.91
N LYS A 224 -43.39 53.41 -5.98
CA LYS A 224 -42.77 54.09 -4.84
C LYS A 224 -41.30 54.37 -5.14
N PRO A 225 -40.81 55.62 -5.02
CA PRO A 225 -39.43 55.95 -5.23
C PRO A 225 -38.60 55.30 -4.10
N VAL A 226 -37.81 54.28 -4.42
CA VAL A 226 -36.89 53.61 -3.49
C VAL A 226 -35.46 53.87 -3.96
N PRO A 227 -34.53 54.26 -3.07
CA PRO A 227 -33.14 54.49 -3.44
C PRO A 227 -32.51 53.18 -3.94
N LEU A 228 -31.64 53.33 -4.95
CA LEU A 228 -30.86 52.19 -5.51
C LEU A 228 -30.12 51.43 -4.40
N PRO A 229 -30.21 50.10 -4.37
CA PRO A 229 -29.41 49.32 -3.41
C PRO A 229 -27.93 49.51 -3.70
N GLU A 230 -27.18 49.98 -2.72
CA GLU A 230 -25.70 49.97 -2.79
C GLU A 230 -25.21 48.53 -2.94
N LEU A 231 -24.81 48.20 -4.15
CA LEU A 231 -24.03 47.01 -4.41
C LEU A 231 -22.63 47.32 -3.89
N GLY A 232 -22.27 46.83 -2.71
CA GLY A 232 -20.96 47.04 -2.15
C GLY A 232 -19.88 46.70 -3.19
N SER A 233 -19.24 47.74 -3.72
CA SER A 233 -18.00 47.61 -4.46
C SER A 233 -16.94 47.20 -3.46
N SER A 234 -16.43 45.98 -3.56
CA SER A 234 -15.17 45.62 -2.95
C SER A 234 -14.05 46.32 -3.76
N GLU A 235 -13.55 47.45 -3.28
CA GLU A 235 -12.16 47.84 -3.55
C GLU A 235 -11.20 46.90 -2.86
#